data_193c1968b366f0593e4e600a8989d099
#
_entry.id   193c1968b366f0593e4e600a8989d099
#
_cell.length_a   1.000
_cell.length_b   1.000
_cell.length_c   1.000
_cell.angle_alpha   90.00
_cell.angle_beta   90.00
_cell.angle_gamma   90.00
#
_symmetry.space_group_name_H-M   'P 1'
#
loop_
_entity.id
_entity.type
_entity.pdbx_description
1 polymer ?
#
loop_
_entity_poly.entity_id
_entity_poly.type
_entity_poly.pdbx_seq_one_letter_code
_entity_poly.pdbx_strand_id
1 'polypeptide(L)'
;KRQVLACKDVLHEPFAVINADDYYGKEALVKLHGFLEKYTPEKANEFCMAGFILKNTLSENGAVTRGVCKVNEEGYLTGVDETSNIVKTSEGAGVDNEGTLTPIDAESYVSMNMWGLTPEFMQTLEDGFKEFFANMGDKNILKAEYLLPIYIDELLQAGKVSVKVLDSNDKWFGVTYKEDKEYVVKSFAKLIEDGVYKEKLFEDLK
;
A
#
# COMPACT_ATOMS: atom_id res chain seq x y z
N LYS A 1 9.42 8.81 -0.80
CA LYS A 1 10.51 7.90 -1.11
C LYS A 1 11.86 8.41 -0.68
N ARG A 2 12.12 9.67 -0.82
CA ARG A 2 13.21 10.34 -0.10
C ARG A 2 13.15 10.06 1.40
N GLN A 3 11.95 9.91 1.94
CA GLN A 3 11.68 9.54 3.35
C GLN A 3 12.22 8.14 3.69
N VAL A 4 11.99 7.12 2.83
CA VAL A 4 12.53 5.77 3.04
C VAL A 4 14.05 5.79 2.99
N LEU A 5 14.65 6.44 1.97
CA LEU A 5 16.10 6.57 1.85
C LEU A 5 16.76 7.33 3.01
N ALA A 6 16.03 8.25 3.68
CA ALA A 6 16.54 8.94 4.86
C ALA A 6 16.80 8.00 6.05
N CYS A 7 16.24 6.79 6.02
CA CYS A 7 16.45 5.76 7.04
C CYS A 7 17.58 4.78 6.69
N LYS A 8 18.30 4.98 5.58
CA LYS A 8 19.30 4.03 5.06
C LYS A 8 20.37 3.65 6.09
N ASP A 9 20.83 4.61 6.86
CA ASP A 9 21.93 4.40 7.81
C ASP A 9 21.48 3.74 9.13
N VAL A 10 20.18 3.52 9.32
CA VAL A 10 19.60 2.95 10.55
C VAL A 10 18.76 1.70 10.31
N LEU A 11 18.37 1.41 9.08
CA LEU A 11 17.60 0.21 8.72
C LEU A 11 18.53 -0.89 8.19
N HIS A 12 18.82 -1.87 9.05
CA HIS A 12 19.69 -3.01 8.75
C HIS A 12 18.95 -4.35 8.81
N GLU A 13 17.65 -4.33 9.09
CA GLU A 13 16.77 -5.49 9.18
C GLU A 13 15.62 -5.33 8.20
N PRO A 14 14.84 -6.41 7.91
CA PRO A 14 13.61 -6.30 7.14
C PRO A 14 12.66 -5.28 7.76
N PHE A 15 12.00 -4.50 6.93
CA PHE A 15 11.21 -3.38 7.39
C PHE A 15 9.90 -3.22 6.61
N ALA A 16 8.94 -2.58 7.24
CA ALA A 16 7.68 -2.19 6.62
C ALA A 16 7.69 -0.71 6.22
N VAL A 17 7.07 -0.41 5.08
CA VAL A 17 6.74 0.94 4.66
C VAL A 17 5.22 1.08 4.67
N ILE A 18 4.72 2.07 5.40
CA ILE A 18 3.30 2.41 5.49
C ILE A 18 3.13 3.94 5.40
N ASN A 19 1.94 4.40 5.07
CA ASN A 19 1.59 5.80 5.22
C ASN A 19 1.30 6.09 6.71
N ALA A 20 1.76 7.22 7.21
CA ALA A 20 1.64 7.55 8.64
C ALA A 20 0.23 8.00 9.04
N ASP A 21 -0.61 8.33 8.08
CA ASP A 21 -1.96 8.89 8.22
C ASP A 21 -3.07 7.90 7.84
N ASP A 22 -2.70 6.64 7.55
CA ASP A 22 -3.63 5.59 7.18
C ASP A 22 -3.80 4.55 8.30
N TYR A 23 -5.02 4.04 8.43
CA TYR A 23 -5.32 2.87 9.26
C TYR A 23 -5.37 1.61 8.39
N TYR A 24 -4.56 0.62 8.74
CA TYR A 24 -4.38 -0.60 7.96
C TYR A 24 -5.00 -1.85 8.62
N GLY A 25 -5.52 -1.74 9.85
CA GLY A 25 -6.00 -2.89 10.61
C GLY A 25 -4.89 -3.67 11.29
N LYS A 26 -5.29 -4.71 12.02
CA LYS A 26 -4.35 -5.58 12.75
C LYS A 26 -3.90 -6.77 11.93
N GLU A 27 -4.79 -7.35 11.10
CA GLU A 27 -4.49 -8.55 10.33
C GLU A 27 -3.37 -8.31 9.32
N ALA A 28 -3.45 -7.20 8.59
CA ALA A 28 -2.42 -6.82 7.62
C ALA A 28 -1.04 -6.67 8.27
N LEU A 29 -0.96 -6.01 9.45
CA LEU A 29 0.30 -5.86 10.19
C LEU A 29 0.88 -7.19 10.66
N VAL A 30 0.03 -8.09 11.20
CA VAL A 30 0.46 -9.42 11.66
C VAL A 30 0.98 -10.27 10.49
N LYS A 31 0.26 -10.28 9.37
CA LYS A 31 0.68 -11.03 8.18
C LYS A 31 1.99 -10.51 7.61
N LEU A 32 2.14 -9.20 7.54
CA LEU A 32 3.36 -8.57 7.04
C LEU A 32 4.55 -8.87 7.94
N HIS A 33 4.40 -8.74 9.26
CA HIS A 33 5.41 -9.12 10.24
C HIS A 33 5.80 -10.60 10.09
N GLY A 34 4.84 -11.51 10.06
CA GLY A 34 5.09 -12.94 9.91
C GLY A 34 5.75 -13.34 8.57
N PHE A 35 5.65 -12.50 7.53
CA PHE A 35 6.42 -12.66 6.31
C PHE A 35 7.87 -12.20 6.52
N LEU A 36 8.07 -11.02 7.09
CA LEU A 36 9.39 -10.42 7.31
C LEU A 36 10.25 -11.21 8.29
N GLU A 37 9.65 -11.86 9.31
CA GLU A 37 10.36 -12.75 10.24
C GLU A 37 11.03 -13.95 9.56
N LYS A 38 10.56 -14.35 8.36
CA LYS A 38 11.10 -15.47 7.58
C LYS A 38 12.20 -15.05 6.61
N TYR A 39 12.62 -13.79 6.70
CA TYR A 39 13.71 -13.29 5.88
C TYR A 39 15.02 -14.03 6.17
N THR A 40 15.75 -14.28 5.09
CA THR A 40 17.16 -14.70 5.11
C THR A 40 17.87 -13.99 3.95
N PRO A 41 19.23 -13.86 3.97
CA PRO A 41 19.95 -13.19 2.89
C PRO A 41 19.70 -13.77 1.49
N GLU A 42 19.35 -15.07 1.38
CA GLU A 42 19.00 -15.71 0.12
C GLU A 42 17.67 -15.18 -0.45
N LYS A 43 16.85 -14.56 0.41
CA LYS A 43 15.54 -13.97 0.08
C LYS A 43 15.60 -12.45 -0.09
N ALA A 44 16.77 -11.90 -0.32
CA ALA A 44 16.99 -10.45 -0.46
C ALA A 44 16.06 -9.76 -1.48
N ASN A 45 15.58 -10.50 -2.46
CA ASN A 45 14.69 -10.00 -3.52
C ASN A 45 13.23 -10.48 -3.39
N GLU A 46 12.88 -11.10 -2.25
CA GLU A 46 11.51 -11.49 -1.94
C GLU A 46 10.84 -10.43 -1.07
N PHE A 47 9.88 -9.70 -1.66
CA PHE A 47 9.11 -8.68 -0.98
C PHE A 47 7.70 -9.17 -0.69
N CYS A 48 6.96 -8.42 0.10
CA CYS A 48 5.52 -8.60 0.22
C CYS A 48 4.79 -7.26 0.23
N MET A 49 3.50 -7.32 -0.01
CA MET A 49 2.59 -6.20 0.17
C MET A 49 1.29 -6.69 0.79
N ALA A 50 0.63 -5.84 1.56
CA ALA A 50 -0.74 -6.10 1.96
C ALA A 50 -1.69 -5.79 0.80
N GLY A 51 -2.44 -6.80 0.37
CA GLY A 51 -3.51 -6.69 -0.62
C GLY A 51 -4.84 -6.46 0.08
N PHE A 52 -5.38 -5.26 -0.02
CA PHE A 52 -6.71 -4.94 0.49
C PHE A 52 -7.76 -5.19 -0.58
N ILE A 53 -8.94 -5.62 -0.16
CA ILE A 53 -10.07 -5.79 -1.08
C ILE A 53 -10.61 -4.42 -1.46
N LEU A 54 -10.74 -4.12 -2.74
CA LEU A 54 -11.12 -2.81 -3.27
C LEU A 54 -12.33 -2.21 -2.56
N LYS A 55 -13.43 -2.97 -2.40
CA LYS A 55 -14.65 -2.50 -1.73
C LYS A 55 -14.43 -1.99 -0.31
N ASN A 56 -13.38 -2.50 0.39
CA ASN A 56 -13.03 -2.10 1.75
C ASN A 56 -12.17 -0.83 1.81
N THR A 57 -11.87 -0.22 0.66
CA THR A 57 -11.00 0.96 0.54
C THR A 57 -11.68 2.14 -0.17
N LEU A 58 -12.96 2.01 -0.50
CA LEU A 58 -13.72 3.07 -1.19
C LEU A 58 -14.16 4.16 -0.21
N SER A 59 -14.26 5.39 -0.70
CA SER A 59 -14.82 6.52 0.03
C SER A 59 -16.33 6.68 -0.30
N GLU A 60 -17.11 7.06 0.70
CA GLU A 60 -18.50 7.49 0.50
C GLU A 60 -18.58 8.94 -0.01
N ASN A 61 -17.48 9.70 0.06
CA ASN A 61 -17.48 11.14 -0.18
C ASN A 61 -16.93 11.52 -1.56
N GLY A 62 -16.40 10.56 -2.33
CA GLY A 62 -15.89 10.84 -3.67
C GLY A 62 -15.09 9.73 -4.30
N ALA A 63 -14.60 10.00 -5.49
CA ALA A 63 -13.77 9.07 -6.24
C ALA A 63 -12.39 8.91 -5.59
N VAL A 64 -11.82 7.71 -5.74
CA VAL A 64 -10.48 7.37 -5.22
C VAL A 64 -9.59 6.86 -6.34
N THR A 65 -8.27 6.94 -6.14
CA THR A 65 -7.27 6.29 -7.00
C THR A 65 -6.65 5.12 -6.26
N ARG A 66 -6.54 3.96 -6.91
CA ARG A 66 -5.98 2.74 -6.32
C ARG A 66 -5.06 2.03 -7.30
N GLY A 67 -4.00 1.44 -6.78
CA GLY A 67 -3.19 0.48 -7.52
C GLY A 67 -3.87 -0.88 -7.54
N VAL A 68 -4.60 -1.19 -8.62
CA VAL A 68 -5.28 -2.48 -8.77
C VAL A 68 -4.27 -3.55 -9.12
N CYS A 69 -4.19 -4.58 -8.28
CA CYS A 69 -3.17 -5.62 -8.36
C CYS A 69 -3.59 -6.77 -9.28
N LYS A 70 -2.70 -7.20 -10.16
CA LYS A 70 -2.78 -8.48 -10.86
C LYS A 70 -1.99 -9.50 -10.07
N VAL A 71 -2.63 -10.60 -9.71
CA VAL A 71 -2.06 -11.64 -8.84
C VAL A 71 -2.19 -12.99 -9.53
N ASN A 72 -1.12 -13.78 -9.52
CA ASN A 72 -1.15 -15.14 -10.07
C ASN A 72 -1.77 -16.14 -9.09
N GLU A 73 -1.97 -17.38 -9.52
CA GLU A 73 -2.57 -18.46 -8.74
C GLU A 73 -1.78 -18.79 -7.46
N GLU A 74 -0.47 -18.50 -7.46
CA GLU A 74 0.41 -18.71 -6.31
C GLU A 74 0.39 -17.52 -5.32
N GLY A 75 -0.39 -16.46 -5.62
CA GLY A 75 -0.54 -15.27 -4.80
C GLY A 75 0.65 -14.29 -4.91
N TYR A 76 1.37 -14.30 -6.02
CA TYR A 76 2.40 -13.30 -6.31
C TYR A 76 1.87 -12.21 -7.23
N LEU A 77 2.30 -11.00 -6.95
CA LEU A 77 2.02 -9.84 -7.78
C LEU A 77 2.65 -10.02 -9.17
N THR A 78 1.89 -9.75 -10.22
CA THR A 78 2.36 -9.76 -11.62
C THR A 78 2.30 -8.39 -12.26
N GLY A 79 1.62 -7.43 -11.63
CA GLY A 79 1.56 -6.04 -12.06
C GLY A 79 0.60 -5.23 -11.20
N VAL A 80 0.71 -3.91 -11.31
CA VAL A 80 -0.18 -2.95 -10.63
C VAL A 80 -0.66 -1.92 -11.66
N ASP A 81 -1.97 -1.83 -11.83
CA ASP A 81 -2.60 -0.82 -12.69
C ASP A 81 -3.12 0.33 -11.82
N GLU A 82 -2.49 1.51 -11.93
CA GLU A 82 -2.98 2.70 -11.24
C GLU A 82 -4.28 3.16 -11.89
N THR A 83 -5.39 2.97 -11.18
CA THR A 83 -6.74 3.26 -11.63
C THR A 83 -7.30 4.42 -10.84
N SER A 84 -7.61 5.51 -11.54
CA SER A 84 -8.21 6.71 -10.97
C SER A 84 -9.74 6.70 -11.14
N ASN A 85 -10.41 7.63 -10.42
CA ASN A 85 -11.85 7.83 -10.49
C ASN A 85 -12.69 6.58 -10.15
N ILE A 86 -12.18 5.75 -9.25
CA ILE A 86 -12.98 4.62 -8.74
C ILE A 86 -14.00 5.15 -7.76
N VAL A 87 -15.26 4.83 -8.00
CA VAL A 87 -16.40 5.21 -7.17
C VAL A 87 -17.15 3.98 -6.67
N LYS A 88 -17.81 4.13 -5.53
CA LYS A 88 -18.73 3.14 -5.02
C LYS A 88 -20.03 3.19 -5.85
N THR A 89 -20.55 2.03 -6.22
CA THR A 89 -21.82 1.89 -6.96
C THR A 89 -22.77 0.97 -6.20
N SER A 90 -24.03 0.92 -6.62
CA SER A 90 -25.02 -0.04 -6.06
C SER A 90 -24.64 -1.50 -6.31
N GLU A 91 -23.82 -1.77 -7.32
CA GLU A 91 -23.36 -3.11 -7.73
C GLU A 91 -21.94 -3.44 -7.22
N GLY A 92 -21.30 -2.51 -6.49
CA GLY A 92 -19.97 -2.69 -5.95
C GLY A 92 -19.05 -1.49 -6.23
N ALA A 93 -18.30 -1.52 -7.32
CA ALA A 93 -17.36 -0.47 -7.71
C ALA A 93 -17.38 -0.22 -9.21
N GLY A 94 -17.04 1.00 -9.61
CA GLY A 94 -16.90 1.37 -11.02
C GLY A 94 -15.91 2.50 -11.22
N VAL A 95 -15.35 2.59 -12.41
CA VAL A 95 -14.51 3.73 -12.83
C VAL A 95 -15.40 4.73 -13.54
N ASP A 96 -15.45 5.95 -13.02
CA ASP A 96 -16.21 7.05 -13.61
C ASP A 96 -15.36 7.81 -14.63
N ASN A 97 -15.68 7.63 -15.90
CA ASN A 97 -15.10 8.36 -17.02
C ASN A 97 -16.09 9.39 -17.53
N GLU A 98 -16.07 10.59 -16.94
CA GLU A 98 -16.91 11.73 -17.33
C GLU A 98 -18.41 11.38 -17.37
N GLY A 99 -18.90 10.64 -16.37
CA GLY A 99 -20.28 10.21 -16.24
C GLY A 99 -20.60 8.85 -16.88
N THR A 100 -19.62 8.20 -17.51
CA THR A 100 -19.73 6.82 -17.99
C THR A 100 -19.08 5.87 -16.99
N LEU A 101 -19.90 5.07 -16.29
CA LEU A 101 -19.40 4.08 -15.33
C LEU A 101 -18.98 2.79 -16.04
N THR A 102 -17.72 2.41 -15.86
CA THR A 102 -17.19 1.11 -16.26
C THR A 102 -17.05 0.24 -15.01
N PRO A 103 -17.73 -0.92 -14.90
CA PRO A 103 -17.63 -1.80 -13.76
C PRO A 103 -16.18 -2.26 -13.52
N ILE A 104 -15.77 -2.31 -12.25
CA ILE A 104 -14.52 -2.93 -11.82
C ILE A 104 -14.85 -3.95 -10.73
N ASP A 105 -14.12 -5.06 -10.72
CA ASP A 105 -14.33 -6.11 -9.72
C ASP A 105 -13.99 -5.58 -8.32
N ALA A 106 -15.03 -5.46 -7.50
CA ALA A 106 -14.94 -4.95 -6.14
C ALA A 106 -14.17 -5.89 -5.18
N GLU A 107 -13.95 -7.15 -5.58
CA GLU A 107 -13.14 -8.13 -4.84
C GLU A 107 -11.66 -8.12 -5.27
N SER A 108 -11.27 -7.30 -6.24
CA SER A 108 -9.88 -7.14 -6.66
C SER A 108 -9.00 -6.70 -5.49
N TYR A 109 -7.78 -7.21 -5.44
CA TYR A 109 -6.77 -6.68 -4.53
C TYR A 109 -6.27 -5.32 -5.00
N VAL A 110 -6.09 -4.43 -4.03
CA VAL A 110 -5.49 -3.11 -4.27
C VAL A 110 -4.34 -2.83 -3.33
N SER A 111 -3.36 -2.10 -3.82
CA SER A 111 -2.27 -1.58 -3.01
C SER A 111 -2.71 -0.31 -2.28
N MET A 112 -2.55 -0.33 -0.96
CA MET A 112 -2.71 0.85 -0.09
C MET A 112 -1.36 1.35 0.42
N ASN A 113 -0.28 1.08 -0.34
CA ASN A 113 1.09 1.48 -0.02
C ASN A 113 1.64 0.87 1.28
N MET A 114 1.26 -0.38 1.57
CA MET A 114 1.78 -1.15 2.70
C MET A 114 2.68 -2.26 2.17
N TRP A 115 3.99 -2.10 2.34
CA TRP A 115 5.03 -2.95 1.77
C TRP A 115 5.93 -3.53 2.85
N GLY A 116 6.33 -4.80 2.70
CA GLY A 116 7.40 -5.43 3.44
C GLY A 116 8.62 -5.63 2.54
N LEU A 117 9.73 -5.08 2.96
CA LEU A 117 10.95 -4.94 2.16
C LEU A 117 12.17 -5.45 2.93
N THR A 118 13.22 -5.77 2.20
CA THR A 118 14.47 -6.29 2.74
C THR A 118 15.51 -5.17 2.92
N PRO A 119 16.52 -5.36 3.78
CA PRO A 119 17.58 -4.34 3.97
C PRO A 119 18.29 -4.00 2.66
N GLU A 120 18.53 -4.98 1.79
CA GLU A 120 19.23 -4.81 0.51
C GLU A 120 18.47 -3.90 -0.45
N PHE A 121 17.14 -3.85 -0.31
CA PHE A 121 16.33 -2.95 -1.11
C PHE A 121 16.71 -1.47 -0.94
N MET A 122 17.30 -1.08 0.19
CA MET A 122 17.77 0.29 0.41
C MET A 122 18.84 0.70 -0.60
N GLN A 123 19.78 -0.20 -0.93
CA GLN A 123 20.78 0.09 -1.95
C GLN A 123 20.13 0.13 -3.36
N THR A 124 19.27 -0.82 -3.66
CA THR A 124 18.51 -0.87 -4.91
C THR A 124 17.69 0.42 -5.11
N LEU A 125 17.01 0.88 -4.05
CA LEU A 125 16.21 2.11 -4.08
C LEU A 125 17.08 3.36 -4.28
N GLU A 126 18.25 3.42 -3.67
CA GLU A 126 19.19 4.53 -3.86
C GLU A 126 19.71 4.60 -5.29
N ASP A 127 20.11 3.46 -5.86
CA ASP A 127 20.62 3.42 -7.22
C ASP A 127 19.54 3.77 -8.24
N GLY A 128 18.34 3.24 -8.08
CA GLY A 128 17.19 3.63 -8.90
C GLY A 128 16.80 5.11 -8.74
N PHE A 129 16.96 5.68 -7.55
CA PHE A 129 16.73 7.12 -7.35
C PHE A 129 17.76 7.99 -8.10
N LYS A 130 19.05 7.58 -8.07
CA LYS A 130 20.11 8.27 -8.83
C LYS A 130 19.84 8.22 -10.34
N GLU A 131 19.44 7.04 -10.84
CA GLU A 131 19.09 6.84 -12.24
C GLU A 131 17.86 7.67 -12.65
N PHE A 132 16.80 7.62 -11.86
CA PHE A 132 15.61 8.44 -12.05
C PHE A 132 15.96 9.93 -12.14
N PHE A 133 16.81 10.42 -11.22
CA PHE A 133 17.21 11.82 -11.19
C PHE A 133 18.07 12.19 -12.39
N ALA A 134 18.99 11.32 -12.80
CA ALA A 134 19.85 11.54 -13.97
C ALA A 134 19.05 11.58 -15.29
N ASN A 135 17.99 10.77 -15.40
CA ASN A 135 17.16 10.67 -16.61
C ASN A 135 16.01 11.69 -16.65
N MET A 136 15.82 12.46 -15.59
CA MET A 136 14.68 13.39 -15.46
C MET A 136 14.75 14.56 -16.45
N GLY A 137 15.96 14.98 -16.88
CA GLY A 137 16.17 16.09 -17.80
C GLY A 137 15.54 17.40 -17.27
N ASP A 138 15.27 18.34 -18.19
CA ASP A 138 14.63 19.61 -17.87
C ASP A 138 13.10 19.50 -17.67
N LYS A 139 12.55 18.29 -17.72
CA LYS A 139 11.11 18.03 -17.59
C LYS A 139 10.67 18.21 -16.15
N ASN A 140 10.10 19.39 -15.88
CA ASN A 140 9.23 19.67 -14.73
C ASN A 140 9.69 19.07 -13.38
N ILE A 141 10.92 19.35 -12.99
CA ILE A 141 11.59 18.90 -11.75
C ILE A 141 10.69 19.06 -10.51
N LEU A 142 9.83 20.09 -10.50
CA LEU A 142 8.94 20.37 -9.38
C LEU A 142 7.73 19.41 -9.27
N LYS A 143 7.43 18.67 -10.35
CA LYS A 143 6.28 17.72 -10.38
C LYS A 143 6.71 16.27 -10.55
N ALA A 144 8.00 16.02 -10.75
CA ALA A 144 8.49 14.67 -10.91
C ALA A 144 8.43 13.91 -9.57
N GLU A 145 7.79 12.78 -9.58
CA GLU A 145 7.64 11.90 -8.42
C GLU A 145 8.30 10.55 -8.70
N TYR A 146 9.18 10.12 -7.80
CA TYR A 146 9.76 8.76 -7.81
C TYR A 146 8.91 7.87 -6.89
N LEU A 147 7.86 7.23 -7.38
CA LEU A 147 6.84 6.49 -6.64
C LEU A 147 7.30 5.05 -6.31
N LEU A 148 7.23 4.63 -5.03
CA LEU A 148 7.67 3.31 -4.57
C LEU A 148 6.93 2.16 -5.27
N PRO A 149 5.62 2.20 -5.44
CA PRO A 149 4.92 1.17 -6.18
C PRO A 149 5.37 1.05 -7.63
N ILE A 150 5.59 2.18 -8.31
CA ILE A 150 6.05 2.19 -9.71
C ILE A 150 7.44 1.57 -9.82
N TYR A 151 8.37 1.96 -8.94
CA TYR A 151 9.72 1.40 -8.98
C TYR A 151 9.75 -0.10 -8.64
N ILE A 152 8.93 -0.55 -7.69
CA ILE A 152 8.80 -1.98 -7.40
C ILE A 152 8.22 -2.72 -8.61
N ASP A 153 7.23 -2.14 -9.30
CA ASP A 153 6.68 -2.73 -10.52
C ASP A 153 7.73 -2.81 -11.65
N GLU A 154 8.55 -1.78 -11.83
CA GLU A 154 9.68 -1.81 -12.79
C GLU A 154 10.65 -2.96 -12.47
N LEU A 155 11.01 -3.17 -11.20
CA LEU A 155 11.86 -4.27 -10.78
C LEU A 155 11.18 -5.63 -10.98
N LEU A 156 9.88 -5.72 -10.72
CA LEU A 156 9.06 -6.91 -10.92
C LEU A 156 9.01 -7.29 -12.41
N GLN A 157 8.72 -6.34 -13.30
CA GLN A 157 8.68 -6.56 -14.74
C GLN A 157 10.08 -6.93 -15.30
N ALA A 158 11.15 -6.44 -14.67
CA ALA A 158 12.51 -6.81 -15.00
C ALA A 158 12.93 -8.19 -14.44
N GLY A 159 12.07 -8.88 -13.71
CA GLY A 159 12.36 -10.16 -13.06
C GLY A 159 13.42 -10.09 -11.96
N LYS A 160 13.64 -8.90 -11.39
CA LYS A 160 14.66 -8.66 -10.35
C LYS A 160 14.14 -8.94 -8.94
N VAL A 161 12.83 -8.90 -8.74
CA VAL A 161 12.19 -9.13 -7.45
C VAL A 161 10.92 -9.95 -7.61
N SER A 162 10.48 -10.58 -6.54
CA SER A 162 9.14 -11.16 -6.41
C SER A 162 8.40 -10.47 -5.28
N VAL A 163 7.08 -10.33 -5.41
CA VAL A 163 6.25 -9.69 -4.40
C VAL A 163 5.08 -10.60 -4.03
N LYS A 164 5.08 -11.12 -2.81
CA LYS A 164 3.95 -11.89 -2.28
C LYS A 164 2.83 -10.94 -1.87
N VAL A 165 1.63 -11.16 -2.37
CA VAL A 165 0.44 -10.46 -1.92
C VAL A 165 -0.12 -11.17 -0.69
N LEU A 166 -0.18 -10.45 0.42
CA LEU A 166 -0.76 -10.91 1.68
C LEU A 166 -2.19 -10.36 1.73
N ASP A 167 -3.17 -11.22 1.54
CA ASP A 167 -4.58 -10.85 1.60
C ASP A 167 -4.94 -10.26 2.96
N SER A 168 -5.75 -9.22 3.01
CA SER A 168 -6.32 -8.67 4.23
C SER A 168 -7.79 -8.36 4.05
N ASN A 169 -8.59 -8.82 5.02
CA ASN A 169 -10.02 -8.46 5.13
C ASN A 169 -10.23 -7.20 5.96
N ASP A 170 -9.17 -6.63 6.49
CA ASP A 170 -9.24 -5.39 7.26
C ASP A 170 -9.87 -4.26 6.41
N LYS A 171 -10.61 -3.40 7.06
CA LYS A 171 -11.03 -2.14 6.47
C LYS A 171 -9.88 -1.15 6.55
N TRP A 172 -9.50 -0.65 5.39
CA TRP A 172 -8.64 0.51 5.33
C TRP A 172 -9.49 1.77 5.44
N PHE A 173 -9.03 2.74 6.18
CA PHE A 173 -9.56 4.10 6.17
C PHE A 173 -8.49 5.13 6.50
N GLY A 174 -8.64 6.31 5.91
CA GLY A 174 -7.77 7.46 6.10
C GLY A 174 -8.57 8.73 5.86
N VAL A 175 -7.92 9.88 6.00
CA VAL A 175 -8.55 11.19 5.75
C VAL A 175 -8.11 11.70 4.40
N THR A 176 -8.86 11.37 3.35
CA THR A 176 -8.65 11.91 1.99
C THR A 176 -9.37 13.25 1.83
N TYR A 177 -10.62 13.31 2.30
CA TYR A 177 -11.46 14.50 2.30
C TYR A 177 -11.68 14.99 3.73
N LYS A 178 -11.98 16.27 3.91
CA LYS A 178 -12.27 16.82 5.25
C LYS A 178 -13.45 16.12 5.91
N GLU A 179 -14.40 15.69 5.13
CA GLU A 179 -15.62 14.97 5.51
C GLU A 179 -15.33 13.57 6.05
N ASP A 180 -14.23 12.93 5.62
CA ASP A 180 -13.81 11.60 6.08
C ASP A 180 -13.48 11.58 7.57
N LYS A 181 -13.10 12.73 8.16
CA LYS A 181 -12.75 12.83 9.58
C LYS A 181 -13.82 12.28 10.51
N GLU A 182 -15.09 12.60 10.24
CA GLU A 182 -16.19 12.11 11.07
C GLU A 182 -16.35 10.59 10.94
N TYR A 183 -16.22 10.07 9.73
CA TYR A 183 -16.23 8.64 9.47
C TYR A 183 -15.08 7.92 10.17
N VAL A 184 -13.87 8.44 10.12
CA VAL A 184 -12.68 7.87 10.78
C VAL A 184 -12.87 7.83 12.30
N VAL A 185 -13.37 8.91 12.91
CA VAL A 185 -13.66 8.96 14.37
C VAL A 185 -14.69 7.89 14.75
N LYS A 186 -15.78 7.76 13.98
CA LYS A 186 -16.81 6.73 14.22
C LYS A 186 -16.25 5.31 14.02
N SER A 187 -15.37 5.12 13.03
CA SER A 187 -14.74 3.84 12.77
C SER A 187 -13.85 3.40 13.94
N PHE A 188 -13.04 4.28 14.49
CA PHE A 188 -12.24 3.96 15.69
C PHE A 188 -13.11 3.71 16.91
N ALA A 189 -14.15 4.49 17.15
CA ALA A 189 -15.10 4.25 18.24
C ALA A 189 -15.74 2.85 18.12
N LYS A 190 -16.09 2.45 16.89
CA LYS A 190 -16.64 1.10 16.63
C LYS A 190 -15.61 0.00 16.90
N LEU A 191 -14.34 0.19 16.52
CA LEU A 191 -13.28 -0.78 16.81
C LEU A 191 -13.06 -0.97 18.31
N ILE A 192 -13.23 0.08 19.12
CA ILE A 192 -13.16 -0.01 20.58
C ILE A 192 -14.40 -0.74 21.12
N GLU A 193 -15.60 -0.39 20.65
CA GLU A 193 -16.85 -1.06 21.05
C GLU A 193 -16.83 -2.56 20.74
N ASP A 194 -16.29 -2.94 19.58
CA ASP A 194 -16.15 -4.32 19.14
C ASP A 194 -14.99 -5.07 19.86
N GLY A 195 -14.26 -4.41 20.75
CA GLY A 195 -13.17 -4.98 21.52
C GLY A 195 -11.88 -5.23 20.72
N VAL A 196 -11.76 -4.69 19.50
CA VAL A 196 -10.53 -4.75 18.68
C VAL A 196 -9.42 -3.97 19.35
N TYR A 197 -9.75 -2.83 19.94
CA TYR A 197 -8.86 -2.01 20.76
C TYR A 197 -9.45 -1.78 22.14
N LYS A 198 -8.58 -1.64 23.14
CA LYS A 198 -8.98 -1.22 24.48
C LYS A 198 -9.25 0.28 24.48
N GLU A 199 -10.18 0.74 25.33
CA GLU A 199 -10.46 2.16 25.54
C GLU A 199 -9.19 2.92 25.98
N LYS A 200 -8.38 2.29 26.83
CA LYS A 200 -7.06 2.77 27.26
C LYS A 200 -5.98 2.04 26.47
N LEU A 201 -5.69 2.51 25.26
CA LEU A 201 -4.82 1.84 24.28
C LEU A 201 -3.44 1.45 24.84
N PHE A 202 -2.87 2.25 25.75
CA PHE A 202 -1.53 2.06 26.29
C PHE A 202 -1.50 1.42 27.69
N GLU A 203 -2.62 0.87 28.18
CA GLU A 203 -2.68 0.27 29.51
C GLU A 203 -1.75 -0.94 29.68
N ASP A 204 -1.43 -1.61 28.59
CA ASP A 204 -0.56 -2.79 28.54
C ASP A 204 0.94 -2.46 28.32
N LEU A 205 1.25 -1.22 28.01
CA LEU A 205 2.63 -0.74 27.84
C LEU A 205 3.15 -0.27 29.22
N LYS A 206 3.60 -1.23 30.04
CA LYS A 206 4.30 -0.97 31.29
C LYS A 206 5.77 -1.34 31.16
#